data_fd8ed4f045e73b4ef49bc3e95c8c8db7
#
_entry.id   fd8ed4f045e73b4ef49bc3e95c8c8db7
#
_cell.length_a   1.000
_cell.length_b   1.000
_cell.length_c   1.000
_cell.angle_alpha   90.00
_cell.angle_beta   90.00
_cell.angle_gamma   90.00
#
_symmetry.space_group_name_H-M   'P 1'
#
loop_
_entity.id
_entity.type
_entity.pdbx_description
1 polymer ?
#
loop_
_entity_poly.entity_id
_entity_poly.type
_entity_poly.pdbx_seq_one_letter_code
_entity_poly.pdbx_strand_id
1 'polypeptide(L)'
;MPINWRQIIPTLFTLAAMLCGFFSILFALEGDLYYLLSAQFIMLAMILDGIDGKVARLLKGTSAFGAELDTYVDMTAFGLAPAILIYQVALQRHDDWRIAMTALVVLSGMIRLARFKVKDPLRGQGGYCGLPITVSAAWVAIFVLLSETRTFGDYFRLGQGPVGVIFLLGVLVMIVLQVSNVPYPKPTKLTAVFIPSIVLVALLFVRNMNIAPKAALVIMVAGLIYLVLGPLYMQMIKSRAAKSCPDDQAPLDDAD
;
A
#
# COMPACT_ATOMS: atom_id res chain seq x y z
N MET A 1 -27.24 4.32 22.36
CA MET A 1 -27.31 3.85 20.96
C MET A 1 -27.25 2.33 20.98
N PRO A 2 -28.12 1.60 20.28
CA PRO A 2 -28.03 0.13 20.23
C PRO A 2 -26.72 -0.27 19.57
N ILE A 3 -25.99 -1.15 20.22
CA ILE A 3 -24.70 -1.67 19.74
C ILE A 3 -24.97 -2.49 18.49
N ASN A 4 -24.50 -2.00 17.33
CA ASN A 4 -24.66 -2.71 16.05
C ASN A 4 -23.43 -3.58 15.81
N TRP A 5 -23.49 -4.87 16.15
CA TRP A 5 -22.41 -5.84 15.99
C TRP A 5 -21.87 -5.91 14.55
N ARG A 6 -22.70 -5.59 13.54
CA ARG A 6 -22.31 -5.56 12.14
C ARG A 6 -21.27 -4.48 11.84
N GLN A 7 -21.24 -3.41 12.64
CA GLN A 7 -20.24 -2.34 12.54
C GLN A 7 -19.04 -2.59 13.45
N ILE A 8 -19.26 -3.24 14.61
CA ILE A 8 -18.20 -3.51 15.58
C ILE A 8 -17.17 -4.48 15.01
N ILE A 9 -17.62 -5.58 14.40
CA ILE A 9 -16.69 -6.61 13.88
C ILE A 9 -15.68 -6.03 12.87
N PRO A 10 -16.08 -5.31 11.81
CA PRO A 10 -15.11 -4.66 10.93
C PRO A 10 -14.19 -3.69 11.68
N THR A 11 -14.74 -2.86 12.56
CA THR A 11 -13.97 -1.88 13.34
C THR A 11 -12.89 -2.54 14.20
N LEU A 12 -13.11 -3.73 14.73
CA LEU A 12 -12.09 -4.48 15.45
C LEU A 12 -10.91 -4.88 14.56
N PHE A 13 -11.15 -5.27 13.30
CA PHE A 13 -10.08 -5.55 12.35
C PHE A 13 -9.30 -4.29 11.99
N THR A 14 -9.99 -3.16 11.79
CA THR A 14 -9.38 -1.85 11.55
C THR A 14 -8.49 -1.44 12.73
N LEU A 15 -8.98 -1.59 13.97
CA LEU A 15 -8.18 -1.31 15.18
C LEU A 15 -6.99 -2.28 15.33
N ALA A 16 -7.16 -3.55 14.97
CA ALA A 16 -6.05 -4.51 14.96
C ALA A 16 -4.99 -4.13 13.92
N ALA A 17 -5.38 -3.64 12.74
CA ALA A 17 -4.45 -3.10 11.74
C ALA A 17 -3.70 -1.86 12.29
N MET A 18 -4.41 -0.97 13.00
CA MET A 18 -3.80 0.16 13.70
C MET A 18 -2.73 -0.28 14.70
N LEU A 19 -3.04 -1.27 15.54
CA LEU A 19 -2.09 -1.81 16.52
C LEU A 19 -0.88 -2.43 15.82
N CYS A 20 -1.06 -3.12 14.70
CA CYS A 20 0.06 -3.64 13.91
C CYS A 20 0.94 -2.51 13.39
N GLY A 21 0.37 -1.44 12.85
CA GLY A 21 1.12 -0.25 12.42
C GLY A 21 1.89 0.40 13.59
N PHE A 22 1.27 0.52 14.74
CA PHE A 22 1.88 1.06 15.95
C PHE A 22 3.04 0.16 16.45
N PHE A 23 2.84 -1.15 16.53
CA PHE A 23 3.91 -2.08 16.90
C PHE A 23 5.06 -2.06 15.89
N SER A 24 4.76 -1.93 14.60
CA SER A 24 5.82 -1.74 13.59
C SER A 24 6.70 -0.54 13.89
N ILE A 25 6.10 0.60 14.29
CA ILE A 25 6.85 1.81 14.68
C ILE A 25 7.73 1.51 15.90
N LEU A 26 7.20 0.90 16.94
CA LEU A 26 7.95 0.58 18.15
C LEU A 26 9.13 -0.34 17.83
N PHE A 27 8.91 -1.40 17.05
CA PHE A 27 9.98 -2.32 16.67
C PHE A 27 11.03 -1.66 15.76
N ALA A 28 10.64 -0.74 14.89
CA ALA A 28 11.61 0.03 14.11
C ALA A 28 12.51 0.89 15.00
N LEU A 29 11.98 1.44 16.09
CA LEU A 29 12.73 2.28 17.04
C LEU A 29 13.64 1.46 17.98
N GLU A 30 13.34 0.18 18.21
CA GLU A 30 14.18 -0.71 19.04
C GLU A 30 15.50 -1.12 18.35
N GLY A 31 15.62 -0.91 17.04
CA GLY A 31 16.86 -1.10 16.27
C GLY A 31 16.93 -2.38 15.45
N ASP A 32 18.15 -2.69 15.00
CA ASP A 32 18.44 -3.66 13.92
C ASP A 32 17.83 -5.05 14.12
N LEU A 33 17.79 -5.55 15.36
CA LEU A 33 17.25 -6.88 15.67
C LEU A 33 15.74 -7.00 15.39
N TYR A 34 15.04 -5.87 15.29
CA TYR A 34 13.59 -5.81 15.17
C TYR A 34 13.08 -5.29 13.82
N TYR A 35 13.96 -4.91 12.88
CA TYR A 35 13.54 -4.41 11.56
C TYR A 35 12.73 -5.44 10.78
N LEU A 36 13.14 -6.71 10.84
CA LEU A 36 12.38 -7.81 10.25
C LEU A 36 10.95 -7.86 10.80
N LEU A 37 10.81 -7.76 12.12
CA LEU A 37 9.52 -7.83 12.80
C LEU A 37 8.67 -6.59 12.46
N SER A 38 9.29 -5.40 12.44
CA SER A 38 8.63 -4.16 12.01
C SER A 38 8.03 -4.30 10.61
N ALA A 39 8.81 -4.79 9.65
CA ALA A 39 8.34 -5.02 8.28
C ALA A 39 7.20 -6.06 8.21
N GLN A 40 7.29 -7.14 9.00
CA GLN A 40 6.22 -8.14 9.11
C GLN A 40 4.93 -7.54 9.64
N PHE A 41 4.99 -6.65 10.63
CA PHE A 41 3.80 -5.98 11.18
C PHE A 41 3.14 -5.03 10.18
N ILE A 42 3.91 -4.35 9.30
CA ILE A 42 3.34 -3.59 8.18
C ILE A 42 2.55 -4.52 7.24
N MET A 43 3.13 -5.67 6.90
CA MET A 43 2.47 -6.64 6.02
C MET A 43 1.22 -7.26 6.67
N LEU A 44 1.25 -7.49 7.99
CA LEU A 44 0.09 -7.96 8.73
C LEU A 44 -1.01 -6.91 8.79
N ALA A 45 -0.66 -5.64 9.03
CA ALA A 45 -1.60 -4.52 8.97
C ALA A 45 -2.33 -4.48 7.62
N MET A 46 -1.61 -4.69 6.52
CA MET A 46 -2.19 -4.69 5.17
C MET A 46 -3.18 -5.84 4.93
N ILE A 47 -2.97 -7.02 5.55
CA ILE A 47 -3.96 -8.11 5.52
C ILE A 47 -5.21 -7.72 6.30
N LEU A 48 -5.05 -7.22 7.52
CA LEU A 48 -6.16 -6.86 8.41
C LEU A 48 -7.03 -5.77 7.81
N ASP A 49 -6.42 -4.75 7.22
CA ASP A 49 -7.06 -3.68 6.45
C ASP A 49 -7.86 -4.23 5.25
N GLY A 50 -7.26 -5.15 4.48
CA GLY A 50 -7.99 -5.82 3.40
C GLY A 50 -9.16 -6.69 3.87
N ILE A 51 -9.11 -7.25 5.08
CA ILE A 51 -10.17 -8.06 5.69
C ILE A 51 -11.29 -7.18 6.18
N ASP A 52 -11.03 -6.08 6.90
CA ASP A 52 -12.07 -5.23 7.50
C ASP A 52 -13.01 -4.65 6.45
N GLY A 53 -12.48 -4.13 5.35
CA GLY A 53 -13.29 -3.65 4.22
C GLY A 53 -14.14 -4.73 3.56
N LYS A 54 -13.70 -6.00 3.55
CA LYS A 54 -14.52 -7.12 3.08
C LYS A 54 -15.60 -7.50 4.06
N VAL A 55 -15.23 -7.62 5.33
CA VAL A 55 -16.15 -7.97 6.41
C VAL A 55 -17.24 -6.89 6.54
N ALA A 56 -16.88 -5.61 6.43
CA ALA A 56 -17.84 -4.51 6.43
C ALA A 56 -18.88 -4.63 5.31
N ARG A 57 -18.45 -4.98 4.10
CA ARG A 57 -19.36 -5.20 2.96
C ARG A 57 -20.22 -6.44 3.13
N LEU A 58 -19.65 -7.56 3.58
CA LEU A 58 -20.38 -8.82 3.80
C LEU A 58 -21.46 -8.68 4.88
N LEU A 59 -21.16 -7.99 5.97
CA LEU A 59 -22.08 -7.77 7.07
C LEU A 59 -23.05 -6.61 6.85
N LYS A 60 -22.90 -5.88 5.71
CA LYS A 60 -23.63 -4.63 5.45
C LYS A 60 -23.48 -3.63 6.62
N GLY A 61 -22.28 -3.61 7.21
CA GLY A 61 -21.93 -2.83 8.41
C GLY A 61 -21.06 -1.59 8.09
N THR A 62 -21.06 -1.12 6.86
CA THR A 62 -20.32 0.11 6.48
C THR A 62 -20.89 1.32 7.23
N SER A 63 -20.00 2.15 7.80
CA SER A 63 -20.37 3.37 8.53
C SER A 63 -19.43 4.52 8.17
N ALA A 64 -19.89 5.76 8.32
CA ALA A 64 -19.05 6.95 8.15
C ALA A 64 -17.90 6.95 9.17
N PHE A 65 -18.17 6.57 10.41
CA PHE A 65 -17.15 6.43 11.46
C PHE A 65 -16.06 5.43 11.07
N GLY A 66 -16.44 4.23 10.57
CA GLY A 66 -15.49 3.22 10.13
C GLY A 66 -14.62 3.71 8.96
N ALA A 67 -15.22 4.44 8.00
CA ALA A 67 -14.48 5.00 6.87
C ALA A 67 -13.51 6.14 7.28
N GLU A 68 -13.83 6.91 8.33
CA GLU A 68 -12.90 7.88 8.90
C GLU A 68 -11.76 7.18 9.65
N LEU A 69 -12.09 6.22 10.50
CA LEU A 69 -11.11 5.44 11.27
C LEU A 69 -10.10 4.75 10.35
N ASP A 70 -10.57 4.11 9.27
CA ASP A 70 -9.78 3.46 8.22
C ASP A 70 -8.70 4.41 7.67
N THR A 71 -9.06 5.68 7.40
CA THR A 71 -8.09 6.67 6.92
C THR A 71 -6.97 6.97 7.91
N TYR A 72 -7.28 7.05 9.22
CA TYR A 72 -6.25 7.25 10.25
C TYR A 72 -5.37 6.02 10.40
N VAL A 73 -5.94 4.84 10.26
CA VAL A 73 -5.20 3.58 10.28
C VAL A 73 -4.28 3.48 9.07
N ASP A 74 -4.77 3.77 7.87
CA ASP A 74 -3.98 3.85 6.64
C ASP A 74 -2.78 4.78 6.81
N MET A 75 -3.00 5.96 7.38
CA MET A 75 -1.92 6.93 7.61
C MET A 75 -0.88 6.41 8.60
N THR A 76 -1.31 5.75 9.67
CA THR A 76 -0.40 5.22 10.70
C THR A 76 0.35 4.00 10.20
N ALA A 77 -0.35 3.01 9.66
CA ALA A 77 0.23 1.72 9.28
C ALA A 77 0.99 1.76 7.94
N PHE A 78 0.55 2.61 7.00
CA PHE A 78 1.11 2.65 5.63
C PHE A 78 1.76 3.99 5.27
N GLY A 79 1.60 5.01 6.10
CA GLY A 79 2.31 6.29 5.97
C GLY A 79 3.46 6.41 6.96
N LEU A 80 3.16 6.46 8.27
CA LEU A 80 4.13 6.69 9.33
C LEU A 80 5.05 5.50 9.59
N ALA A 81 4.52 4.29 9.72
CA ALA A 81 5.33 3.12 10.03
C ALA A 81 6.41 2.83 8.98
N PRO A 82 6.11 2.79 7.65
CA PRO A 82 7.19 2.62 6.67
C PRO A 82 8.14 3.82 6.61
N ALA A 83 7.68 5.05 6.85
CA ALA A 83 8.57 6.21 6.87
C ALA A 83 9.61 6.12 8.00
N ILE A 84 9.19 5.73 9.20
CA ILE A 84 10.09 5.51 10.33
C ILE A 84 11.04 4.33 10.06
N LEU A 85 10.54 3.26 9.46
CA LEU A 85 11.36 2.10 9.11
C LEU A 85 12.43 2.46 8.07
N ILE A 86 12.10 3.26 7.03
CA ILE A 86 13.07 3.79 6.07
C ILE A 86 14.14 4.61 6.79
N TYR A 87 13.72 5.52 7.69
CA TYR A 87 14.64 6.36 8.45
C TYR A 87 15.65 5.54 9.23
N GLN A 88 15.21 4.48 9.87
CA GLN A 88 16.06 3.62 10.68
C GLN A 88 17.00 2.73 9.85
N VAL A 89 16.47 2.10 8.77
CA VAL A 89 17.24 1.09 8.00
C VAL A 89 18.17 1.73 6.97
N ALA A 90 17.71 2.75 6.25
CA ALA A 90 18.44 3.28 5.10
C ALA A 90 19.07 4.65 5.37
N LEU A 91 18.61 5.33 6.41
CA LEU A 91 18.91 6.75 6.63
C LEU A 91 19.57 7.04 7.99
N GLN A 92 20.33 6.11 8.54
CA GLN A 92 20.92 6.18 9.89
C GLN A 92 21.96 7.29 10.15
N ARG A 93 22.43 8.03 9.14
CA ARG A 93 23.35 9.14 9.33
C ARG A 93 22.58 10.46 9.47
N HIS A 94 23.06 11.37 10.34
CA HIS A 94 22.43 12.65 10.67
C HIS A 94 22.49 13.72 9.55
N ASP A 95 22.20 13.36 8.31
CA ASP A 95 22.15 14.31 7.21
C ASP A 95 20.73 14.88 7.06
N ASP A 96 20.57 16.18 6.96
CA ASP A 96 19.28 16.88 6.91
C ASP A 96 18.36 16.41 5.77
N TRP A 97 18.91 16.01 4.62
CA TRP A 97 18.15 15.51 3.48
C TRP A 97 17.38 14.21 3.79
N ARG A 98 17.84 13.45 4.78
CA ARG A 98 17.22 12.18 5.19
C ARG A 98 15.95 12.41 5.97
N ILE A 99 15.97 13.41 6.85
CA ILE A 99 14.77 13.88 7.55
C ILE A 99 13.76 14.38 6.53
N ALA A 100 14.21 15.17 5.54
CA ALA A 100 13.37 15.70 4.48
C ALA A 100 12.74 14.55 3.64
N MET A 101 13.50 13.52 3.29
CA MET A 101 12.99 12.38 2.54
C MET A 101 11.93 11.60 3.32
N THR A 102 12.17 11.35 4.61
CA THR A 102 11.19 10.70 5.49
C THR A 102 9.91 11.53 5.60
N ALA A 103 10.06 12.85 5.78
CA ALA A 103 8.92 13.76 5.80
C ALA A 103 8.13 13.74 4.48
N LEU A 104 8.81 13.69 3.33
CA LEU A 104 8.16 13.58 2.02
C LEU A 104 7.35 12.28 1.86
N VAL A 105 7.82 11.16 2.42
CA VAL A 105 7.04 9.90 2.43
C VAL A 105 5.73 10.09 3.18
N VAL A 106 5.78 10.70 4.37
CA VAL A 106 4.59 10.98 5.19
C VAL A 106 3.65 11.94 4.46
N LEU A 107 4.18 13.05 3.93
CA LEU A 107 3.38 14.07 3.24
C LEU A 107 2.72 13.53 1.97
N SER A 108 3.43 12.72 1.17
CA SER A 108 2.86 12.13 -0.05
C SER A 108 1.70 11.18 0.27
N GLY A 109 1.84 10.36 1.32
CA GLY A 109 0.76 9.50 1.81
C GLY A 109 -0.45 10.30 2.29
N MET A 110 -0.23 11.36 3.07
CA MET A 110 -1.28 12.24 3.57
C MET A 110 -2.02 12.95 2.44
N ILE A 111 -1.31 13.55 1.48
CA ILE A 111 -1.90 14.23 0.32
C ILE A 111 -2.72 13.24 -0.50
N ARG A 112 -2.20 12.02 -0.71
CA ARG A 112 -2.92 10.97 -1.43
C ARG A 112 -4.24 10.60 -0.74
N LEU A 113 -4.21 10.34 0.57
CA LEU A 113 -5.41 9.97 1.34
C LEU A 113 -6.45 11.10 1.35
N ALA A 114 -6.01 12.34 1.54
CA ALA A 114 -6.88 13.52 1.50
C ALA A 114 -7.53 13.66 0.11
N ARG A 115 -6.74 13.52 -0.96
CA ARG A 115 -7.25 13.60 -2.33
C ARG A 115 -8.25 12.50 -2.66
N PHE A 116 -8.00 11.26 -2.21
CA PHE A 116 -8.91 10.14 -2.38
C PHE A 116 -10.27 10.37 -1.70
N LYS A 117 -10.28 11.03 -0.54
CA LYS A 117 -11.52 11.36 0.18
C LYS A 117 -12.33 12.46 -0.49
N VAL A 118 -11.65 13.53 -0.89
CA VAL A 118 -12.33 14.74 -1.40
C VAL A 118 -12.78 14.56 -2.84
N LYS A 119 -11.91 14.07 -3.71
CA LYS A 119 -12.19 14.00 -5.14
C LYS A 119 -11.32 12.95 -5.84
N ASP A 120 -11.75 11.69 -5.86
CA ASP A 120 -11.14 10.70 -6.73
C ASP A 120 -11.90 10.67 -8.08
N PRO A 121 -11.30 11.15 -9.18
CA PRO A 121 -11.93 11.18 -10.51
C PRO A 121 -12.30 9.78 -11.04
N LEU A 122 -11.69 8.73 -10.50
CA LEU A 122 -11.90 7.34 -10.90
C LEU A 122 -12.80 6.56 -9.93
N ARG A 123 -13.38 7.24 -8.92
CA ARG A 123 -14.29 6.62 -7.96
C ARG A 123 -15.51 6.05 -8.68
N GLY A 124 -15.70 4.74 -8.57
CA GLY A 124 -16.75 4.02 -9.30
C GLY A 124 -16.37 3.52 -10.70
N GLN A 125 -15.24 3.95 -11.29
CA GLN A 125 -14.78 3.55 -12.62
C GLN A 125 -13.75 2.40 -12.60
N GLY A 126 -13.64 1.64 -11.47
CA GLY A 126 -12.75 0.49 -11.36
C GLY A 126 -11.26 0.81 -11.24
N GLY A 127 -10.89 2.05 -10.89
CA GLY A 127 -9.51 2.49 -10.75
C GLY A 127 -9.27 3.43 -9.57
N TYR A 128 -8.00 3.74 -9.35
CA TYR A 128 -7.51 4.75 -8.41
C TYR A 128 -6.71 5.81 -9.16
N CYS A 129 -6.75 7.05 -8.69
CA CYS A 129 -5.87 8.12 -9.16
C CYS A 129 -4.65 8.21 -8.25
N GLY A 130 -3.48 7.93 -8.78
CA GLY A 130 -2.23 7.79 -8.04
C GLY A 130 -2.02 6.40 -7.42
N LEU A 131 -0.77 6.10 -7.05
CA LEU A 131 -0.38 4.83 -6.46
C LEU A 131 -1.03 4.63 -5.09
N PRO A 132 -1.62 3.44 -4.78
CA PRO A 132 -2.12 3.14 -3.45
C PRO A 132 -1.03 3.21 -2.37
N ILE A 133 -1.34 3.79 -1.20
CA ILE A 133 -0.40 3.93 -0.08
C ILE A 133 0.07 2.56 0.44
N THR A 134 -0.80 1.56 0.40
CA THR A 134 -0.50 0.17 0.77
C THR A 134 0.59 -0.45 -0.12
N VAL A 135 0.63 -0.11 -1.43
CA VAL A 135 1.65 -0.60 -2.36
C VAL A 135 3.02 -0.02 -2.02
N SER A 136 3.08 1.27 -1.66
CA SER A 136 4.33 1.92 -1.22
C SER A 136 4.82 1.32 0.10
N ALA A 137 3.92 1.09 1.06
CA ALA A 137 4.25 0.44 2.33
C ALA A 137 4.76 -0.99 2.12
N ALA A 138 4.11 -1.76 1.23
CA ALA A 138 4.56 -3.11 0.87
C ALA A 138 5.96 -3.11 0.24
N TRP A 139 6.27 -2.15 -0.64
CA TRP A 139 7.61 -1.98 -1.21
C TRP A 139 8.67 -1.87 -0.14
N VAL A 140 8.49 -0.95 0.81
CA VAL A 140 9.41 -0.75 1.93
C VAL A 140 9.55 -2.01 2.77
N ALA A 141 8.43 -2.60 3.18
CA ALA A 141 8.43 -3.79 4.02
C ALA A 141 9.13 -4.98 3.34
N ILE A 142 8.92 -5.21 2.04
CA ILE A 142 9.52 -6.32 1.30
C ILE A 142 11.03 -6.12 1.15
N PHE A 143 11.51 -4.90 0.86
CA PHE A 143 12.94 -4.64 0.77
C PHE A 143 13.63 -4.86 2.12
N VAL A 144 13.03 -4.41 3.22
CA VAL A 144 13.55 -4.67 4.56
C VAL A 144 13.52 -6.15 4.90
N LEU A 145 12.43 -6.86 4.58
CA LEU A 145 12.35 -8.33 4.76
C LEU A 145 13.48 -9.05 4.02
N LEU A 146 13.82 -8.63 2.80
CA LEU A 146 14.91 -9.23 2.03
C LEU A 146 16.27 -8.89 2.61
N SER A 147 16.49 -7.66 3.10
CA SER A 147 17.75 -7.23 3.72
C SER A 147 18.05 -7.96 5.03
N GLU A 148 17.00 -8.29 5.79
CA GLU A 148 17.14 -8.96 7.08
C GLU A 148 17.17 -10.50 6.98
N THR A 149 17.00 -11.06 5.78
CA THR A 149 17.08 -12.51 5.60
C THR A 149 18.52 -12.97 5.39
N ARG A 150 18.93 -14.08 6.03
CA ARG A 150 20.27 -14.66 5.88
C ARG A 150 20.61 -15.05 4.44
N THR A 151 19.62 -15.31 3.61
CA THR A 151 19.83 -15.73 2.20
C THR A 151 20.22 -14.58 1.30
N PHE A 152 19.71 -13.38 1.54
CA PHE A 152 19.89 -12.20 0.69
C PHE A 152 20.52 -11.00 1.40
N GLY A 153 20.64 -11.02 2.74
CA GLY A 153 21.12 -9.90 3.54
C GLY A 153 22.46 -9.35 3.09
N ASP A 154 23.38 -10.20 2.64
CA ASP A 154 24.69 -9.77 2.14
C ASP A 154 24.59 -9.00 0.82
N TYR A 155 23.57 -9.28 -0.01
CA TYR A 155 23.33 -8.62 -1.29
C TYR A 155 22.38 -7.43 -1.16
N PHE A 156 21.44 -7.46 -0.20
CA PHE A 156 20.37 -6.47 0.01
C PHE A 156 20.66 -5.51 1.18
N ARG A 157 21.88 -4.97 1.27
CA ARG A 157 22.21 -3.97 2.30
C ARG A 157 21.58 -2.63 1.96
N LEU A 158 20.55 -2.23 2.70
CA LEU A 158 19.78 -0.99 2.42
C LEU A 158 20.52 0.28 2.87
N GLY A 159 21.38 0.21 3.88
CA GLY A 159 22.15 1.38 4.37
C GLY A 159 23.35 1.75 3.51
N GLN A 160 23.81 0.88 2.60
CA GLN A 160 25.03 1.06 1.82
C GLN A 160 24.97 0.31 0.50
N GLY A 161 25.75 0.77 -0.51
CA GLY A 161 25.92 0.09 -1.79
C GLY A 161 24.79 0.35 -2.80
N PRO A 162 24.82 -0.33 -3.96
CA PRO A 162 23.93 -0.05 -5.09
C PRO A 162 22.46 -0.39 -4.78
N VAL A 163 22.20 -1.40 -3.96
CA VAL A 163 20.83 -1.80 -3.58
C VAL A 163 20.17 -0.74 -2.70
N GLY A 164 20.93 -0.12 -1.79
CA GLY A 164 20.44 0.99 -0.99
C GLY A 164 20.03 2.19 -1.86
N VAL A 165 20.83 2.50 -2.89
CA VAL A 165 20.49 3.56 -3.86
C VAL A 165 19.23 3.20 -4.65
N ILE A 166 19.12 1.97 -5.16
CA ILE A 166 17.92 1.50 -5.88
C ILE A 166 16.69 1.56 -4.98
N PHE A 167 16.82 1.16 -3.71
CA PHE A 167 15.73 1.24 -2.73
C PHE A 167 15.25 2.69 -2.54
N LEU A 168 16.18 3.62 -2.29
CA LEU A 168 15.85 5.04 -2.09
C LEU A 168 15.28 5.70 -3.34
N LEU A 169 15.80 5.37 -4.53
CA LEU A 169 15.21 5.80 -5.80
C LEU A 169 13.80 5.25 -5.97
N GLY A 170 13.58 3.99 -5.60
CA GLY A 170 12.24 3.39 -5.57
C GLY A 170 11.29 4.13 -4.64
N VAL A 171 11.74 4.50 -3.44
CA VAL A 171 10.94 5.31 -2.50
C VAL A 171 10.61 6.67 -3.12
N LEU A 172 11.56 7.35 -3.77
CA LEU A 172 11.31 8.62 -4.43
C LEU A 172 10.28 8.49 -5.56
N VAL A 173 10.38 7.43 -6.37
CA VAL A 173 9.39 7.12 -7.42
C VAL A 173 8.01 6.90 -6.80
N MET A 174 7.91 6.16 -5.68
CA MET A 174 6.64 5.94 -4.97
C MET A 174 6.02 7.25 -4.47
N ILE A 175 6.83 8.17 -3.91
CA ILE A 175 6.38 9.50 -3.48
C ILE A 175 5.74 10.25 -4.66
N VAL A 176 6.43 10.30 -5.80
CA VAL A 176 5.93 10.98 -7.00
C VAL A 176 4.65 10.32 -7.53
N LEU A 177 4.61 8.99 -7.59
CA LEU A 177 3.46 8.24 -8.09
C LEU A 177 2.22 8.35 -7.19
N GLN A 178 2.39 8.47 -5.88
CA GLN A 178 1.29 8.70 -4.94
C GLN A 178 0.57 10.03 -5.20
N VAL A 179 1.34 11.09 -5.49
CA VAL A 179 0.79 12.44 -5.74
C VAL A 179 0.36 12.61 -7.21
N SER A 180 0.83 11.74 -8.11
CA SER A 180 0.54 11.81 -9.55
C SER A 180 -0.93 11.54 -9.88
N ASN A 181 -1.32 11.87 -11.13
CA ASN A 181 -2.63 11.53 -11.70
C ASN A 181 -2.63 10.21 -12.48
N VAL A 182 -1.59 9.39 -12.32
CA VAL A 182 -1.47 8.12 -13.02
C VAL A 182 -2.59 7.17 -12.58
N PRO A 183 -3.40 6.62 -13.51
CA PRO A 183 -4.49 5.73 -13.15
C PRO A 183 -3.97 4.32 -12.85
N TYR A 184 -4.38 3.76 -11.73
CA TYR A 184 -4.10 2.38 -11.34
C TYR A 184 -5.38 1.53 -11.29
N PRO A 185 -5.35 0.29 -11.74
CA PRO A 185 -6.53 -0.59 -11.70
C PRO A 185 -6.86 -0.99 -10.27
N LYS A 186 -8.15 -0.98 -9.95
CA LYS A 186 -8.65 -1.59 -8.72
C LYS A 186 -8.82 -3.09 -8.96
N PRO A 187 -8.27 -3.97 -8.13
CA PRO A 187 -8.45 -5.41 -8.29
C PRO A 187 -9.91 -5.78 -8.04
N THR A 188 -10.68 -5.94 -9.13
CA THR A 188 -12.13 -6.22 -9.08
C THR A 188 -12.44 -7.68 -8.76
N LYS A 189 -11.59 -8.63 -9.20
CA LYS A 189 -11.69 -10.05 -8.87
C LYS A 189 -10.95 -10.35 -7.56
N LEU A 190 -11.49 -9.80 -6.49
CA LEU A 190 -10.85 -9.72 -5.19
C LEU A 190 -10.49 -11.08 -4.55
N THR A 191 -11.29 -12.12 -4.79
CA THR A 191 -11.03 -13.46 -4.22
C THR A 191 -9.83 -14.15 -4.87
N ALA A 192 -9.65 -14.02 -6.18
CA ALA A 192 -8.55 -14.65 -6.89
C ALA A 192 -7.16 -14.04 -6.56
N VAL A 193 -7.12 -12.76 -6.18
CA VAL A 193 -5.87 -12.08 -5.81
C VAL A 193 -5.66 -12.08 -4.30
N PHE A 194 -6.72 -11.97 -3.52
CA PHE A 194 -6.66 -11.77 -2.08
C PHE A 194 -6.23 -13.04 -1.31
N ILE A 195 -6.78 -14.21 -1.66
CA ILE A 195 -6.40 -15.46 -0.98
C ILE A 195 -4.92 -15.79 -1.19
N PRO A 196 -4.37 -15.75 -2.42
CA PRO A 196 -2.93 -15.91 -2.63
C PRO A 196 -2.08 -14.86 -1.90
N SER A 197 -2.53 -13.62 -1.82
CA SER A 197 -1.82 -12.57 -1.09
C SER A 197 -1.75 -12.84 0.40
N ILE A 198 -2.84 -13.30 1.03
CA ILE A 198 -2.85 -13.71 2.44
C ILE A 198 -1.89 -14.86 2.67
N VAL A 199 -1.93 -15.89 1.80
CA VAL A 199 -1.04 -17.05 1.92
C VAL A 199 0.42 -16.62 1.78
N LEU A 200 0.74 -15.78 0.79
CA LEU A 200 2.10 -15.27 0.60
C LEU A 200 2.59 -14.46 1.81
N VAL A 201 1.75 -13.59 2.37
CA VAL A 201 2.13 -12.83 3.57
C VAL A 201 2.22 -13.73 4.79
N ALA A 202 1.34 -14.73 4.95
CA ALA A 202 1.46 -15.72 6.03
C ALA A 202 2.79 -16.50 5.94
N LEU A 203 3.27 -16.79 4.72
CA LEU A 203 4.56 -17.44 4.51
C LEU A 203 5.75 -16.56 4.96
N LEU A 204 5.61 -15.22 5.03
CA LEU A 204 6.65 -14.35 5.57
C LEU A 204 6.87 -14.53 7.07
N PHE A 205 5.88 -15.07 7.80
CA PHE A 205 5.97 -15.39 9.23
C PHE A 205 6.49 -16.78 9.50
N VAL A 206 6.64 -17.61 8.46
CA VAL A 206 7.22 -18.94 8.62
C VAL A 206 8.72 -18.79 8.85
N ARG A 207 9.19 -19.26 10.00
CA ARG A 207 10.60 -19.19 10.43
C ARG A 207 11.57 -20.04 9.57
N ASN A 208 11.07 -20.64 8.50
CA ASN A 208 11.90 -21.41 7.58
C ASN A 208 12.67 -20.47 6.66
N MET A 209 13.99 -20.48 6.78
CA MET A 209 14.93 -19.60 6.08
C MET A 209 14.84 -19.62 4.55
N ASN A 210 14.21 -20.65 3.97
CA ASN A 210 14.09 -20.79 2.51
C ASN A 210 12.74 -20.35 1.94
N ILE A 211 11.69 -20.25 2.76
CA ILE A 211 10.32 -19.99 2.31
C ILE A 211 10.02 -18.47 2.33
N ALA A 212 10.30 -17.81 3.45
CA ALA A 212 10.01 -16.38 3.62
C ALA A 212 10.68 -15.50 2.55
N PRO A 213 12.00 -15.66 2.22
CA PRO A 213 12.62 -14.81 1.19
C PRO A 213 12.06 -15.08 -0.22
N LYS A 214 11.67 -16.33 -0.54
CA LYS A 214 11.04 -16.65 -1.81
C LYS A 214 9.64 -16.01 -1.92
N ALA A 215 8.87 -16.06 -0.83
CA ALA A 215 7.57 -15.39 -0.77
C ALA A 215 7.71 -13.86 -0.93
N ALA A 216 8.67 -13.25 -0.25
CA ALA A 216 8.97 -11.82 -0.39
C ALA A 216 9.34 -11.45 -1.83
N LEU A 217 10.16 -12.27 -2.49
CA LEU A 217 10.55 -12.05 -3.88
C LEU A 217 9.36 -12.14 -4.85
N VAL A 218 8.46 -13.09 -4.64
CA VAL A 218 7.23 -13.21 -5.43
C VAL A 218 6.34 -11.99 -5.26
N ILE A 219 6.17 -11.50 -4.03
CA ILE A 219 5.39 -10.29 -3.76
C ILE A 219 6.06 -9.05 -4.40
N MET A 220 7.38 -8.95 -4.32
CA MET A 220 8.14 -7.87 -4.96
C MET A 220 7.93 -7.85 -6.47
N VAL A 221 8.07 -9.00 -7.14
CA VAL A 221 7.85 -9.11 -8.60
C VAL A 221 6.41 -8.75 -8.97
N ALA A 222 5.43 -9.26 -8.22
CA ALA A 222 4.02 -8.92 -8.43
C ALA A 222 3.75 -7.42 -8.25
N GLY A 223 4.37 -6.79 -7.24
CA GLY A 223 4.31 -5.34 -7.01
C GLY A 223 4.92 -4.53 -8.16
N LEU A 224 6.07 -4.95 -8.69
CA LEU A 224 6.70 -4.32 -9.85
C LEU A 224 5.84 -4.45 -11.13
N ILE A 225 5.26 -5.63 -11.35
CA ILE A 225 4.31 -5.85 -12.44
C ILE A 225 3.10 -4.90 -12.32
N TYR A 226 2.53 -4.79 -11.12
CA TYR A 226 1.41 -3.86 -10.87
C TYR A 226 1.82 -2.40 -11.09
N LEU A 227 3.02 -2.00 -10.66
CA LEU A 227 3.53 -0.65 -10.79
C LEU A 227 3.66 -0.22 -12.27
N VAL A 228 4.19 -1.12 -13.11
CA VAL A 228 4.50 -0.83 -14.52
C VAL A 228 3.29 -1.10 -15.43
N LEU A 229 2.67 -2.26 -15.29
CA LEU A 229 1.57 -2.68 -16.18
C LEU A 229 0.22 -2.11 -15.76
N GLY A 230 0.03 -1.74 -14.50
CA GLY A 230 -1.23 -1.18 -14.01
C GLY A 230 -1.70 0.06 -14.79
N PRO A 231 -0.87 1.10 -14.93
CA PRO A 231 -1.21 2.29 -15.71
C PRO A 231 -1.47 2.00 -17.19
N LEU A 232 -0.66 1.13 -17.81
CA LEU A 232 -0.81 0.73 -19.20
C LEU A 232 -2.14 0.03 -19.44
N TYR A 233 -2.52 -0.88 -18.56
CA TYR A 233 -3.81 -1.56 -18.59
C TYR A 233 -5.00 -0.60 -18.49
N MET A 234 -4.93 0.38 -17.59
CA MET A 234 -5.97 1.40 -17.44
C MET A 234 -6.08 2.30 -18.68
N GLN A 235 -4.95 2.66 -19.31
CA GLN A 235 -4.95 3.42 -20.56
C GLN A 235 -5.60 2.63 -21.70
N MET A 236 -5.30 1.33 -21.82
CA MET A 236 -5.93 0.46 -22.82
C MET A 236 -7.44 0.33 -22.65
N ILE A 237 -7.93 0.21 -21.41
CA ILE A 237 -9.38 0.16 -21.12
C ILE A 237 -10.06 1.47 -21.54
N LYS A 238 -9.48 2.62 -21.16
CA LYS A 238 -10.02 3.93 -21.54
C LYS A 238 -10.05 4.13 -23.05
N SER A 239 -9.00 3.73 -23.75
CA SER A 239 -8.92 3.82 -25.20
C SER A 239 -9.95 2.92 -25.90
N ARG A 240 -10.24 1.74 -25.36
CA ARG A 240 -11.29 0.84 -25.87
C ARG A 240 -12.68 1.40 -25.62
N ALA A 241 -12.93 1.94 -24.43
CA ALA A 241 -14.21 2.57 -24.10
C ALA A 241 -14.50 3.79 -25.00
N ALA A 242 -13.49 4.62 -25.30
CA ALA A 242 -13.62 5.75 -26.21
C ALA A 242 -13.89 5.32 -27.68
N LYS A 243 -13.42 4.13 -28.09
CA LYS A 243 -13.68 3.60 -29.45
C LYS A 243 -15.03 2.87 -29.56
N SER A 244 -15.64 2.49 -28.44
CA SER A 244 -16.94 1.78 -28.43
C SER A 244 -18.16 2.69 -28.28
N CYS A 245 -17.98 4.02 -28.13
CA CYS A 245 -19.03 5.01 -28.34
C CYS A 245 -18.87 5.55 -29.78
N PRO A 246 -19.62 5.06 -30.75
CA PRO A 246 -19.78 5.78 -32.03
C PRO A 246 -20.56 7.07 -31.75
N ASP A 247 -20.19 8.15 -32.44
CA ASP A 247 -20.89 9.42 -32.50
C ASP A 247 -22.42 9.25 -32.72
N ASP A 248 -23.19 9.21 -31.65
CA ASP A 248 -24.62 9.48 -31.66
C ASP A 248 -24.87 10.86 -31.00
N GLN A 249 -24.14 11.85 -31.49
CA GLN A 249 -24.51 13.24 -31.38
C GLN A 249 -24.74 13.75 -32.81
N ALA A 250 -25.85 13.31 -33.41
CA ALA A 250 -26.47 14.05 -34.46
C ALA A 250 -26.87 15.41 -33.89
N PRO A 251 -26.53 16.54 -34.53
CA PRO A 251 -27.03 17.84 -34.08
C PRO A 251 -28.56 17.81 -34.17
N LEU A 252 -29.22 18.11 -33.06
CA LEU A 252 -30.62 18.51 -33.11
C LEU A 252 -30.60 19.80 -33.91
N ASP A 253 -30.97 19.69 -35.18
CA ASP A 253 -31.29 20.83 -36.04
C ASP A 253 -32.36 21.67 -35.35
N ASP A 254 -32.04 22.94 -35.16
CA ASP A 254 -32.97 24.00 -34.89
C ASP A 254 -34.05 23.99 -35.97
N ALA A 255 -35.26 23.66 -35.60
CA ALA A 255 -36.42 23.86 -36.44
C ALA A 255 -37.49 24.56 -35.59
N ASP A 256 -37.62 25.90 -35.90
CA ASP A 256 -38.75 26.81 -35.72
C ASP A 256 -39.40 26.96 -34.34
#